data_896707c4e5d85b87256e4fbf7c5aa629
#
_entry.id   896707c4e5d85b87256e4fbf7c5aa629
#
_cell.length_a   1.000
_cell.length_b   1.000
_cell.length_c   1.000
_cell.angle_alpha   90.00
_cell.angle_beta   90.00
_cell.angle_gamma   90.00
#
_symmetry.space_group_name_H-M   'P 1'
#
loop_
_entity.id
_entity.type
_entity.pdbx_description
1 polymer ?
#
loop_
_entity_poly.entity_id
_entity_poly.type
_entity_poly.pdbx_seq_one_letter_code
_entity_poly.pdbx_strand_id
1 'polypeptide(L)'
;NSPTHNDAGLVTYTDQMLTESSPQERADAMPMMTIQVGNTRYAVSLNDNATTQALTQKLPMTLKMDELNGNEKFHYLLETLPTDSQRVGRIKAGDVMLYGSDCLVIFYKDFSTSYSYTPIGRIEDPSGLAQALGRGNVEVTFSNR
;
A
#
# COMPACT_ATOMS: atom_id res chain seq x y z
N ASN A 1 -15.21 27.96 -16.49
CA ASN A 1 -15.26 28.11 -17.16
C ASN A 1 -15.07 27.97 -17.44
N SER A 2 -14.85 28.13 -16.71
CA SER A 2 -14.81 28.19 -17.27
C SER A 2 -14.58 28.16 -17.78
N PRO A 3 -14.29 28.56 -17.47
CA PRO A 3 -14.17 28.64 -18.18
C PRO A 3 -13.97 28.42 -18.85
N THR A 4 -13.79 28.76 -18.49
CA THR A 4 -13.78 28.79 -19.29
C THR A 4 -13.56 28.67 -19.98
N HIS A 5 -13.30 28.94 -19.84
CA HIS A 5 -13.27 29.07 -20.80
C HIS A 5 -13.22 28.95 -21.29
N ASN A 6 -13.08 29.13 -20.89
CA ASN A 6 -13.13 29.34 -21.61
C ASN A 6 -12.83 29.30 -22.03
N ASP A 7 -12.87 29.44 -21.63
CA ASP A 7 -12.71 29.44 -22.10
C ASP A 7 -12.14 29.25 -22.25
N ALA A 8 -12.10 29.46 -21.95
CA ALA A 8 -11.69 29.16 -21.96
C ALA A 8 -11.24 28.84 -21.67
N GLY A 9 -11.13 29.04 -21.29
CA GLY A 9 -10.87 28.65 -21.00
C GLY A 9 -10.71 28.19 -20.51
N LEU A 10 -10.78 28.14 -20.10
CA LEU A 10 -10.80 27.69 -19.69
C LEU A 10 -10.72 27.16 -19.39
N VAL A 11 -10.66 27.17 -18.93
CA VAL A 11 -10.63 26.63 -18.58
C VAL A 11 -10.40 26.27 -18.21
N THR A 12 -10.36 26.35 -17.86
CA THR A 12 -10.26 26.02 -17.43
C THR A 12 -10.19 25.92 -16.84
N TYR A 13 -10.32 25.96 -16.27
CA TYR A 13 -10.27 25.85 -15.57
C TYR A 13 -10.37 25.19 -15.00
N THR A 14 -10.40 24.81 -14.71
CA THR A 14 -10.36 24.41 -14.21
C THR A 14 -10.04 23.66 -14.23
N ASP A 15 -9.78 23.36 -14.25
CA ASP A 15 -9.18 22.91 -14.25
C ASP A 15 -8.49 22.90 -14.31
N GLN A 16 -8.36 23.15 -14.24
CA GLN A 16 -7.55 23.45 -14.26
C GLN A 16 -6.91 23.59 -13.71
N MET A 17 -7.37 23.93 -13.49
CA MET A 17 -6.62 24.12 -12.79
C MET A 17 -6.05 23.25 -12.22
N LEU A 18 -6.13 22.59 -12.18
CA LEU A 18 -5.63 21.85 -11.79
C LEU A 18 -4.61 21.66 -11.80
N THR A 19 -4.57 21.89 -11.66
CA THR A 19 -3.52 22.05 -11.68
C THR A 19 -2.50 21.39 -12.20
N GLU A 20 -1.71 21.81 -12.74
CA GLU A 20 -0.58 21.19 -13.39
C GLU A 20 0.58 21.14 -12.42
N SER A 21 0.72 20.03 -11.73
CA SER A 21 1.88 19.84 -10.87
C SER A 21 3.09 19.49 -11.72
N SER A 22 4.29 19.87 -11.27
CA SER A 22 5.53 19.47 -11.91
C SER A 22 5.76 17.96 -11.73
N PRO A 23 6.62 17.32 -12.55
CA PRO A 23 6.95 15.92 -12.32
C PRO A 23 7.47 15.65 -10.90
N GLN A 24 8.22 16.59 -10.33
CA GLN A 24 8.72 16.42 -8.97
C GLN A 24 7.58 16.44 -7.96
N GLU A 25 6.63 17.34 -8.11
CA GLU A 25 5.48 17.41 -7.22
C GLU A 25 4.64 16.15 -7.31
N ARG A 26 4.45 15.60 -8.52
CA ARG A 26 3.69 14.35 -8.69
C ARG A 26 4.40 13.18 -8.05
N ALA A 27 5.73 13.13 -8.15
CA ALA A 27 6.50 12.07 -7.49
C ALA A 27 6.39 12.17 -5.97
N ASP A 28 6.45 13.39 -5.43
CA ASP A 28 6.34 13.60 -4.00
C ASP A 28 4.94 13.32 -3.48
N ALA A 29 3.95 13.39 -4.36
CA ALA A 29 2.56 13.13 -4.01
C ALA A 29 2.16 11.68 -4.28
N MET A 30 3.10 10.75 -4.23
CA MET A 30 2.80 9.32 -4.42
C MET A 30 1.76 8.86 -3.42
N PRO A 31 0.90 7.91 -3.84
CA PRO A 31 -0.12 7.38 -2.94
C PRO A 31 0.51 6.77 -1.70
N MET A 32 -0.12 7.04 -0.58
CA MET A 32 0.36 6.59 0.72
C MET A 32 -0.76 5.94 1.49
N MET A 33 -0.39 5.06 2.38
CA MET A 33 -1.28 4.42 3.31
C MET A 33 -0.58 4.39 4.67
N THR A 34 -1.33 4.21 5.75
CA THR A 34 -0.76 4.05 7.09
C THR A 34 -1.09 2.66 7.60
N ILE A 35 -0.09 2.01 8.19
CA ILE A 35 -0.25 0.77 8.96
C ILE A 35 -0.01 1.12 10.42
N GLN A 36 -0.93 0.73 11.29
CA GLN A 36 -0.79 0.98 12.72
C GLN A 36 -0.83 -0.33 13.49
N VAL A 37 0.16 -0.53 14.34
CA VAL A 37 0.28 -1.70 15.21
C VAL A 37 0.43 -1.16 16.63
N GLY A 38 -0.58 -1.38 17.46
CA GLY A 38 -0.60 -0.76 18.80
C GLY A 38 -0.52 0.76 18.67
N ASN A 39 0.50 1.34 19.28
CA ASN A 39 0.71 2.79 19.21
C ASN A 39 1.73 3.20 18.14
N THR A 40 2.23 2.25 17.37
CA THR A 40 3.25 2.54 16.35
C THR A 40 2.60 2.66 14.99
N ARG A 41 2.92 3.73 14.27
CA ARG A 41 2.36 4.02 12.95
C ARG A 41 3.49 4.00 11.93
N TYR A 42 3.19 3.39 10.77
CA TYR A 42 4.14 3.27 9.68
C TYR A 42 3.54 3.85 8.41
N ALA A 43 4.29 4.72 7.75
CA ALA A 43 3.92 5.23 6.44
C ALA A 43 4.29 4.20 5.39
N VAL A 44 3.38 3.94 4.46
CA VAL A 44 3.56 2.98 3.38
C VAL A 44 3.46 3.71 2.07
N SER A 45 4.53 3.64 1.26
CA SER A 45 4.49 4.12 -0.11
C SER A 45 3.81 3.06 -0.96
N LEU A 46 2.76 3.43 -1.65
CA LEU A 46 1.96 2.49 -2.43
C LEU A 46 2.43 2.47 -3.89
N ASN A 47 2.48 1.26 -4.45
CA ASN A 47 2.57 1.12 -5.89
C ASN A 47 1.28 1.64 -6.51
N ASP A 48 1.37 2.13 -7.74
CA ASP A 48 0.20 2.60 -8.47
C ASP A 48 -0.24 1.47 -9.41
N ASN A 49 -1.17 0.66 -8.94
CA ASN A 49 -1.71 -0.45 -9.73
C ASN A 49 -3.16 -0.69 -9.34
N ALA A 50 -3.82 -1.57 -10.08
CA ALA A 50 -5.24 -1.86 -9.83
C ALA A 50 -5.46 -2.47 -8.45
N THR A 51 -4.50 -3.23 -7.95
CA THR A 51 -4.58 -3.85 -6.63
C THR A 51 -4.66 -2.79 -5.54
N THR A 52 -3.74 -1.81 -5.57
CA THR A 52 -3.71 -0.76 -4.56
C THR A 52 -4.91 0.16 -4.66
N GLN A 53 -5.39 0.43 -5.88
CA GLN A 53 -6.58 1.25 -6.08
C GLN A 53 -7.79 0.58 -5.43
N ALA A 54 -7.94 -0.74 -5.60
CA ALA A 54 -9.04 -1.48 -4.98
C ALA A 54 -8.87 -1.58 -3.47
N LEU A 55 -7.65 -1.81 -2.99
CA LEU A 55 -7.37 -1.93 -1.57
C LEU A 55 -7.69 -0.64 -0.83
N THR A 56 -7.25 0.50 -1.35
CA THR A 56 -7.44 1.77 -0.67
C THR A 56 -8.90 2.18 -0.55
N GLN A 57 -9.76 1.68 -1.44
CA GLN A 57 -11.19 1.94 -1.34
C GLN A 57 -11.83 1.18 -0.17
N LYS A 58 -11.17 0.17 0.35
CA LYS A 58 -11.67 -0.61 1.49
C LYS A 58 -11.23 -0.05 2.83
N LEU A 59 -10.34 0.92 2.84
CA LEU A 59 -9.79 1.47 4.08
C LEU A 59 -10.75 2.46 4.73
N PRO A 60 -10.77 2.57 6.05
CA PRO A 60 -9.88 1.87 6.97
C PRO A 60 -10.38 0.47 7.28
N MET A 61 -9.46 -0.41 7.64
CA MET A 61 -9.82 -1.75 8.10
C MET A 61 -8.80 -2.21 9.14
N THR A 62 -9.29 -2.98 10.11
CA THR A 62 -8.45 -3.60 11.12
C THR A 62 -8.52 -5.10 10.93
N LEU A 63 -7.36 -5.71 10.75
CA LEU A 63 -7.25 -7.13 10.46
C LEU A 63 -6.47 -7.83 11.54
N LYS A 64 -6.94 -9.02 11.94
CA LYS A 64 -6.16 -9.90 12.79
C LYS A 64 -5.27 -10.73 11.87
N MET A 65 -3.99 -10.43 11.89
CA MET A 65 -3.04 -11.07 11.00
C MET A 65 -2.33 -12.22 11.73
N ASP A 66 -2.10 -13.29 11.02
CA ASP A 66 -1.48 -14.49 11.54
C ASP A 66 0.00 -14.53 11.18
N GLU A 67 0.75 -15.27 11.98
CA GLU A 67 2.19 -15.42 11.82
C GLU A 67 2.53 -16.56 10.88
N LEU A 68 3.57 -16.38 10.06
CA LEU A 68 4.09 -17.47 9.22
C LEU A 68 5.61 -17.40 9.10
N ASN A 69 6.25 -18.49 9.39
CA ASN A 69 7.69 -18.75 9.15
C ASN A 69 8.66 -17.75 9.80
N GLY A 70 8.23 -16.97 10.77
CA GLY A 70 9.09 -15.98 11.39
C GLY A 70 9.51 -14.85 10.47
N ASN A 71 8.79 -14.62 9.37
CA ASN A 71 9.14 -13.57 8.43
C ASN A 71 7.95 -12.77 7.91
N GLU A 72 6.70 -13.15 8.24
CA GLU A 72 5.56 -12.44 7.69
C GLU A 72 4.31 -12.56 8.54
N LYS A 73 3.43 -11.57 8.40
CA LYS A 73 2.06 -11.60 8.89
C LYS A 73 1.13 -11.59 7.70
N PHE A 74 0.07 -12.38 7.75
CA PHE A 74 -0.86 -12.49 6.62
C PHE A 74 -2.29 -12.54 7.10
N HIS A 75 -3.21 -12.19 6.18
CA HIS A 75 -4.64 -12.27 6.43
C HIS A 75 -5.36 -12.49 5.11
N TYR A 76 -6.27 -13.47 5.08
CA TYR A 76 -7.10 -13.71 3.91
C TYR A 76 -8.30 -12.77 3.95
N LEU A 77 -8.39 -11.89 2.96
CA LEU A 77 -9.51 -10.97 2.83
C LEU A 77 -10.76 -11.73 2.42
N LEU A 78 -11.92 -11.17 2.74
CA LEU A 78 -13.20 -11.79 2.37
C LEU A 78 -13.47 -11.68 0.87
N GLU A 79 -12.88 -10.67 0.22
CA GLU A 79 -13.07 -10.44 -1.20
C GLU A 79 -11.72 -10.46 -1.90
N THR A 80 -11.75 -10.80 -3.19
CA THR A 80 -10.53 -10.77 -3.97
C THR A 80 -10.22 -9.34 -4.43
N LEU A 81 -8.94 -9.12 -4.72
CA LEU A 81 -8.46 -7.88 -5.32
C LEU A 81 -7.94 -8.17 -6.72
N PRO A 82 -7.91 -7.17 -7.59
CA PRO A 82 -7.23 -7.33 -8.88
C PRO A 82 -5.77 -7.74 -8.64
N THR A 83 -5.23 -8.54 -9.53
CA THR A 83 -3.89 -9.10 -9.37
C THR A 83 -3.02 -8.82 -10.58
N ASP A 84 -1.72 -8.75 -10.35
CA ASP A 84 -0.70 -8.74 -11.38
C ASP A 84 0.53 -9.40 -10.77
N SER A 85 0.43 -10.71 -10.61
CA SER A 85 1.41 -11.50 -9.87
C SER A 85 2.72 -11.59 -10.65
N GLN A 86 3.82 -11.42 -9.97
CA GLN A 86 5.13 -11.48 -10.58
C GLN A 86 6.15 -12.09 -9.62
N ARG A 87 7.22 -12.63 -10.18
CA ARG A 87 8.31 -13.17 -9.37
C ARG A 87 9.10 -12.00 -8.83
N VAL A 88 9.10 -11.86 -7.52
CA VAL A 88 9.78 -10.72 -6.88
C VAL A 88 11.23 -11.04 -6.55
N GLY A 89 11.56 -12.33 -6.39
CA GLY A 89 12.93 -12.79 -6.15
C GLY A 89 13.39 -12.56 -4.73
N ARG A 90 13.40 -11.32 -4.30
CA ARG A 90 13.88 -10.94 -2.97
C ARG A 90 12.84 -10.10 -2.25
N ILE A 91 12.55 -10.49 -1.01
CA ILE A 91 11.65 -9.78 -0.11
C ILE A 91 12.49 -8.96 0.86
N LYS A 92 12.03 -7.76 1.17
CA LYS A 92 12.66 -6.91 2.17
C LYS A 92 11.68 -6.61 3.29
N ALA A 93 12.21 -6.46 4.50
CA ALA A 93 11.38 -6.06 5.63
C ALA A 93 10.65 -4.76 5.30
N GLY A 94 9.36 -4.75 5.54
CA GLY A 94 8.49 -3.62 5.20
C GLY A 94 7.75 -3.78 3.88
N ASP A 95 8.05 -4.80 3.09
CA ASP A 95 7.29 -5.07 1.88
C ASP A 95 5.87 -5.48 2.24
N VAL A 96 4.90 -4.94 1.50
CA VAL A 96 3.48 -5.29 1.62
C VAL A 96 3.05 -5.82 0.26
N MET A 97 2.51 -7.03 0.25
CA MET A 97 2.22 -7.72 -1.01
C MET A 97 0.91 -8.49 -0.91
N LEU A 98 0.40 -8.88 -2.07
CA LEU A 98 -0.76 -9.76 -2.17
C LEU A 98 -0.29 -11.10 -2.71
N TYR A 99 -0.56 -12.18 -1.97
CA TYR A 99 -0.34 -13.54 -2.43
C TYR A 99 -1.65 -14.07 -2.97
N GLY A 100 -1.63 -14.64 -4.19
CA GLY A 100 -2.87 -15.00 -4.84
C GLY A 100 -3.73 -13.76 -5.06
N SER A 101 -5.03 -13.87 -4.83
CA SER A 101 -5.96 -12.77 -5.05
C SER A 101 -6.57 -12.19 -3.77
N ASP A 102 -6.31 -12.80 -2.61
CA ASP A 102 -6.98 -12.38 -1.37
C ASP A 102 -6.09 -12.43 -0.13
N CYS A 103 -4.83 -12.85 -0.24
CA CYS A 103 -3.97 -12.94 0.94
C CYS A 103 -3.07 -11.71 1.04
N LEU A 104 -3.38 -10.85 2.00
CA LEU A 104 -2.62 -9.64 2.26
C LEU A 104 -1.47 -9.98 3.21
N VAL A 105 -0.24 -9.58 2.85
CA VAL A 105 0.96 -9.98 3.57
C VAL A 105 1.81 -8.78 3.90
N ILE A 106 2.27 -8.71 5.15
CA ILE A 106 3.32 -7.77 5.59
C ILE A 106 4.54 -8.59 5.92
N PHE A 107 5.65 -8.30 5.25
CA PHE A 107 6.92 -8.96 5.52
C PHE A 107 7.74 -8.14 6.51
N TYR A 108 8.37 -8.81 7.46
CA TYR A 108 9.18 -8.12 8.47
C TYR A 108 10.61 -8.65 8.55
N LYS A 109 11.02 -9.45 7.56
CA LYS A 109 12.41 -9.89 7.40
C LYS A 109 12.77 -9.95 5.93
N ASP A 110 14.07 -9.83 5.66
CA ASP A 110 14.62 -9.98 4.33
C ASP A 110 14.85 -11.46 4.04
N PHE A 111 14.45 -11.92 2.86
CA PHE A 111 14.74 -13.29 2.43
C PHE A 111 14.48 -13.42 0.93
N SER A 112 15.01 -14.49 0.34
CA SER A 112 14.76 -14.81 -1.07
C SER A 112 13.59 -15.77 -1.17
N THR A 113 12.81 -15.62 -2.24
CA THR A 113 11.64 -16.47 -2.46
C THR A 113 11.50 -16.79 -3.94
N SER A 114 10.95 -17.97 -4.22
CA SER A 114 10.57 -18.34 -5.58
C SER A 114 9.09 -18.10 -5.84
N TYR A 115 8.33 -17.67 -4.84
CA TYR A 115 6.91 -17.40 -4.99
C TYR A 115 6.66 -16.10 -5.74
N SER A 116 5.47 -16.00 -6.32
CA SER A 116 5.02 -14.80 -7.01
C SER A 116 4.01 -14.05 -6.16
N TYR A 117 4.06 -12.74 -6.24
CA TYR A 117 3.18 -11.84 -5.48
C TYR A 117 2.82 -10.66 -6.35
N THR A 118 1.72 -10.00 -6.02
CA THR A 118 1.43 -8.68 -6.56
C THR A 118 1.92 -7.64 -5.55
N PRO A 119 2.89 -6.79 -5.93
CA PRO A 119 3.38 -5.77 -5.00
C PRO A 119 2.28 -4.74 -4.67
N ILE A 120 2.18 -4.39 -3.39
CA ILE A 120 1.25 -3.36 -2.93
C ILE A 120 2.00 -2.10 -2.55
N GLY A 121 3.07 -2.24 -1.77
CA GLY A 121 3.83 -1.08 -1.34
C GLY A 121 4.95 -1.45 -0.41
N ARG A 122 5.52 -0.43 0.20
CA ARG A 122 6.65 -0.62 1.10
C ARG A 122 6.57 0.37 2.26
N ILE A 123 6.75 -0.14 3.46
CA ILE A 123 6.90 0.69 4.65
C ILE A 123 8.18 1.50 4.48
N GLU A 124 8.08 2.83 4.61
CA GLU A 124 9.20 3.72 4.33
C GLU A 124 10.33 3.55 5.34
N ASP A 125 9.99 3.34 6.60
CA ASP A 125 10.98 3.11 7.64
C ASP A 125 10.54 1.91 8.47
N PRO A 126 11.06 0.70 8.17
CA PRO A 126 10.65 -0.51 8.86
C PRO A 126 11.39 -0.74 10.18
N SER A 127 12.10 0.25 10.72
CA SER A 127 12.80 0.12 12.00
C SER A 127 11.83 -0.34 13.08
N GLY A 128 12.19 -1.38 13.80
CA GLY A 128 11.38 -1.90 14.89
C GLY A 128 10.12 -2.64 14.47
N LEU A 129 9.93 -2.87 13.18
CA LEU A 129 8.70 -3.50 12.67
C LEU A 129 8.51 -4.91 13.24
N ALA A 130 9.57 -5.73 13.25
CA ALA A 130 9.47 -7.09 13.76
C ALA A 130 9.03 -7.11 15.22
N GLN A 131 9.57 -6.20 16.03
CA GLN A 131 9.19 -6.09 17.43
C GLN A 131 7.76 -5.62 17.61
N ALA A 132 7.33 -4.66 16.80
CA ALA A 132 5.97 -4.14 16.87
C ALA A 132 4.96 -5.23 16.50
N LEU A 133 5.25 -6.01 15.48
CA LEU A 133 4.35 -7.09 15.03
C LEU A 133 4.35 -8.28 15.99
N GLY A 134 5.46 -8.53 16.66
CA GLY A 134 5.54 -9.60 17.66
C GLY A 134 5.60 -10.98 17.03
N ARG A 135 5.47 -12.01 17.89
CA ARG A 135 5.69 -13.39 17.49
C ARG A 135 4.44 -14.12 17.03
N GLY A 136 3.30 -13.72 17.49
CA GLY A 136 2.05 -14.41 17.19
C GLY A 136 1.15 -13.62 16.26
N ASN A 137 -0.15 -13.86 16.36
CA ASN A 137 -1.07 -13.05 15.62
C ASN A 137 -1.13 -11.64 16.23
N VAL A 138 -1.56 -10.69 15.43
CA VAL A 138 -1.53 -9.28 15.84
C VAL A 138 -2.60 -8.52 15.07
N GLU A 139 -3.25 -7.57 15.75
CA GLU A 139 -4.17 -6.66 15.07
C GLU A 139 -3.40 -5.54 14.39
N VAL A 140 -3.74 -5.32 13.13
CA VAL A 140 -3.12 -4.28 12.31
C VAL A 140 -4.20 -3.45 11.67
N THR A 141 -4.11 -2.14 11.81
CA THR A 141 -5.05 -1.22 11.20
C THR A 141 -4.42 -0.59 9.97
N PHE A 142 -5.12 -0.70 8.85
CA PHE A 142 -4.75 -0.10 7.59
C PHE A 142 -5.66 1.08 7.36
N SER A 143 -5.11 2.24 7.07
CA SER A 143 -5.92 3.43 6.85
C SER A 143 -5.32 4.28 5.75
N ASN A 144 -6.17 5.09 5.15
CA ASN A 144 -5.69 6.14 4.25
C ASN A 144 -4.92 7.15 5.07
N ARG A 145 -3.94 7.70 4.45
CA ARG A 145 -3.06 8.63 5.07
C ARG A 145 -3.73 9.78 5.79
#